data_3b05c932758fc7bf296b06d3f6770dc3
#
_entry.id   3b05c932758fc7bf296b06d3f6770dc3
#
_cell.length_a   1.000
_cell.length_b   1.000
_cell.length_c   1.000
_cell.angle_alpha   90.00
_cell.angle_beta   90.00
_cell.angle_gamma   90.00
#
_symmetry.space_group_name_H-M   'P 1'
#
loop_
_entity.id
_entity.type
_entity.pdbx_description
1 polymer ?
#
loop_
_entity_poly.entity_id
_entity_poly.type
_entity_poly.pdbx_seq_one_letter_code
_entity_poly.pdbx_strand_id
1 'polypeptide(L)'
;FILGPTPNANLTFELHYLYQPASLTTTGDSGTTWVSKNAPDLLLYGSLVEASIFMKQDPSETALFEQRFQENLIRLTTLMEGRATRDENRFDRQRVMTTPPQQQ
;
A
#
# COMPACT_ATOMS: atom_id res chain seq x y z
N PHE A 1 20.89 10.78 5.52
CA PHE A 1 21.46 9.64 6.23
C PHE A 1 22.98 9.76 6.24
N ILE A 2 23.65 9.13 7.19
CA ILE A 2 25.10 9.25 7.39
C ILE A 2 25.69 7.85 7.24
N LEU A 3 26.72 7.73 6.38
CA LEU A 3 27.50 6.51 6.21
C LEU A 3 28.77 6.57 7.06
N GLY A 4 29.00 5.54 7.84
CA GLY A 4 30.24 5.39 8.61
C GLY A 4 30.70 3.93 8.61
N PRO A 5 32.00 3.69 8.44
CA PRO A 5 33.09 4.60 8.09
C PRO A 5 32.98 5.17 6.67
N THR A 6 33.71 6.25 6.39
CA THR A 6 33.69 6.86 5.05
C THR A 6 34.16 5.85 4.00
N PRO A 7 33.37 5.60 2.94
CA PRO A 7 33.76 4.65 1.92
C PRO A 7 34.97 5.13 1.13
N ASN A 8 35.88 4.22 0.83
CA ASN A 8 37.12 4.50 0.07
C ASN A 8 36.99 4.21 -1.42
N ALA A 9 35.81 3.76 -1.86
CA ALA A 9 35.48 3.43 -3.23
C ALA A 9 34.02 3.74 -3.55
N ASN A 10 33.67 3.73 -4.83
CA ASN A 10 32.28 3.82 -5.27
C ASN A 10 31.56 2.52 -4.93
N LEU A 11 30.61 2.59 -3.99
CA LEU A 11 29.78 1.48 -3.57
C LEU A 11 28.34 1.72 -4.01
N THR A 12 27.67 0.67 -4.44
CA THR A 12 26.24 0.71 -4.75
C THR A 12 25.47 0.33 -3.49
N PHE A 13 24.49 1.15 -3.12
CA PHE A 13 23.62 0.92 -1.98
C PHE A 13 22.21 0.69 -2.47
N GLU A 14 21.51 -0.23 -1.85
CA GLU A 14 20.09 -0.41 -1.99
C GLU A 14 19.39 0.15 -0.73
N LEU A 15 18.54 1.15 -0.92
CA LEU A 15 17.85 1.83 0.17
C LEU A 15 16.37 1.44 0.17
N HIS A 16 15.95 0.72 1.19
CA HIS A 16 14.53 0.44 1.42
C HIS A 16 13.94 1.48 2.37
N TYR A 17 12.95 2.23 1.89
CA TYR A 17 12.30 3.25 2.70
C TYR A 17 10.82 3.36 2.39
N LEU A 18 10.06 3.81 3.38
CA LEU A 18 8.66 4.16 3.20
C LEU A 18 8.57 5.62 2.76
N TYR A 19 7.91 5.87 1.65
CA TYR A 19 7.69 7.22 1.17
C TYR A 19 6.21 7.53 1.08
N GLN A 20 5.85 8.79 1.26
CA GLN A 20 4.51 9.25 0.99
C GLN A 20 4.34 9.43 -0.52
N PRO A 21 3.37 8.74 -1.16
CA PRO A 21 3.15 8.90 -2.59
C PRO A 21 2.71 10.33 -2.92
N ALA A 22 3.01 10.76 -4.15
CA ALA A 22 2.60 12.07 -4.63
C ALA A 22 1.07 12.22 -4.61
N SER A 23 0.60 13.41 -4.21
CA SER A 23 -0.82 13.74 -4.26
C SER A 23 -1.33 13.80 -5.69
N LEU A 24 -2.61 13.47 -5.89
CA LEU A 24 -3.31 13.63 -7.19
C LEU A 24 -3.23 15.06 -7.71
N THR A 25 -3.23 16.04 -6.82
CA THR A 25 -3.15 17.47 -7.19
C THR A 25 -1.79 17.89 -7.74
N THR A 26 -0.74 17.14 -7.42
CA THR A 26 0.64 17.48 -7.83
C THR A 26 1.00 16.90 -9.18
N THR A 27 0.26 15.90 -9.66
CA THR A 27 0.58 15.17 -10.90
C THR A 27 -0.02 15.80 -12.17
N GLY A 28 -0.81 16.87 -12.07
CA GLY A 28 -1.49 17.51 -13.20
C GLY A 28 -2.59 16.64 -13.81
N ASP A 29 -3.26 17.13 -14.86
CA ASP A 29 -4.45 16.50 -15.46
C ASP A 29 -4.19 15.13 -16.09
N SER A 30 -2.96 14.84 -16.51
CA SER A 30 -2.55 13.55 -17.10
C SER A 30 -1.79 12.64 -16.13
N GLY A 31 -1.60 13.10 -14.89
CA GLY A 31 -0.83 12.37 -13.89
C GLY A 31 -1.57 11.14 -13.37
N THR A 32 -0.81 10.08 -13.14
CA THR A 32 -1.33 8.85 -12.53
C THR A 32 -0.64 8.58 -11.21
N THR A 33 -1.42 8.20 -10.20
CA THR A 33 -0.89 7.75 -8.92
C THR A 33 -0.89 6.23 -8.84
N TRP A 34 -0.20 5.69 -7.85
CA TRP A 34 -0.22 4.25 -7.60
C TRP A 34 -1.66 3.72 -7.37
N VAL A 35 -2.47 4.47 -6.62
CA VAL A 35 -3.86 4.09 -6.32
C VAL A 35 -4.72 4.12 -7.58
N SER A 36 -4.57 5.14 -8.45
CA SER A 36 -5.33 5.22 -9.70
C SER A 36 -5.03 4.08 -10.67
N LYS A 37 -3.81 3.52 -10.62
CA LYS A 37 -3.42 2.38 -11.45
C LYS A 37 -3.86 1.03 -10.88
N ASN A 38 -3.79 0.86 -9.57
CA ASN A 38 -3.99 -0.44 -8.93
C ASN A 38 -5.38 -0.62 -8.33
N ALA A 39 -6.07 0.46 -7.99
CA ALA A 39 -7.40 0.44 -7.37
C ALA A 39 -8.25 1.65 -7.84
N PRO A 40 -8.57 1.75 -9.14
CA PRO A 40 -9.37 2.85 -9.67
C PRO A 40 -10.77 2.90 -9.05
N ASP A 41 -11.38 1.74 -8.80
CA ASP A 41 -12.70 1.63 -8.21
C ASP A 41 -12.74 2.20 -6.78
N LEU A 42 -11.67 2.05 -6.02
CA LEU A 42 -11.56 2.64 -4.68
C LEU A 42 -11.62 4.17 -4.72
N LEU A 43 -10.91 4.78 -5.68
CA LEU A 43 -10.96 6.23 -5.89
C LEU A 43 -12.35 6.68 -6.33
N LEU A 44 -12.96 5.95 -7.25
CA LEU A 44 -14.29 6.26 -7.77
C LEU A 44 -15.33 6.27 -6.63
N TYR A 45 -15.44 5.16 -5.89
CA TYR A 45 -16.43 5.08 -4.83
C TYR A 45 -16.12 5.99 -3.65
N GLY A 46 -14.85 6.21 -3.31
CA GLY A 46 -14.48 7.20 -2.31
C GLY A 46 -14.90 8.62 -2.70
N SER A 47 -14.69 9.02 -3.95
CA SER A 47 -15.15 10.32 -4.44
C SER A 47 -16.67 10.43 -4.51
N LEU A 48 -17.38 9.35 -4.83
CA LEU A 48 -18.85 9.31 -4.85
C LEU A 48 -19.45 9.45 -3.45
N VAL A 49 -18.84 8.85 -2.42
CA VAL A 49 -19.28 9.02 -1.03
C VAL A 49 -19.16 10.49 -0.62
N GLU A 50 -18.01 11.13 -0.84
CA GLU A 50 -17.82 12.54 -0.53
C GLU A 50 -18.75 13.45 -1.34
N ALA A 51 -18.94 13.17 -2.61
CA ALA A 51 -19.86 13.93 -3.48
C ALA A 51 -21.32 13.79 -3.02
N SER A 52 -21.76 12.60 -2.64
CA SER A 52 -23.12 12.37 -2.16
C SER A 52 -23.42 13.11 -0.85
N ILE A 53 -22.45 13.14 0.06
CA ILE A 53 -22.54 13.91 1.30
C ILE A 53 -22.63 15.42 0.98
N PHE A 54 -21.78 15.92 0.09
CA PHE A 54 -21.78 17.32 -0.33
C PHE A 54 -23.10 17.73 -0.98
N MET A 55 -23.63 16.89 -1.87
CA MET A 55 -24.90 17.13 -2.57
C MET A 55 -26.13 16.86 -1.71
N LYS A 56 -25.97 16.37 -0.48
CA LYS A 56 -27.06 15.98 0.43
C LYS A 56 -28.03 14.99 -0.22
N GLN A 57 -27.49 13.98 -0.91
CA GLN A 57 -28.27 12.90 -1.50
C GLN A 57 -28.97 12.03 -0.44
N ASP A 58 -29.85 11.15 -0.91
CA ASP A 58 -30.53 10.20 -0.06
C ASP A 58 -29.52 9.32 0.72
N PRO A 59 -29.69 9.18 2.05
CA PRO A 59 -28.82 8.34 2.86
C PRO A 59 -28.70 6.89 2.38
N SER A 60 -29.73 6.35 1.71
CA SER A 60 -29.72 4.99 1.17
C SER A 60 -28.74 4.84 0.01
N GLU A 61 -28.63 5.85 -0.86
CA GLU A 61 -27.66 5.87 -1.97
C GLU A 61 -26.25 6.05 -1.46
N THR A 62 -26.05 6.95 -0.49
CA THR A 62 -24.75 7.15 0.16
C THR A 62 -24.26 5.86 0.83
N ALA A 63 -25.13 5.13 1.54
CA ALA A 63 -24.79 3.86 2.17
C ALA A 63 -24.38 2.78 1.14
N LEU A 64 -24.98 2.78 -0.05
CA LEU A 64 -24.58 1.87 -1.13
C LEU A 64 -23.16 2.18 -1.63
N PHE A 65 -22.82 3.44 -1.82
CA PHE A 65 -21.47 3.83 -2.24
C PHE A 65 -20.43 3.52 -1.15
N GLU A 66 -20.78 3.75 0.11
CA GLU A 66 -19.91 3.41 1.25
C GLU A 66 -19.66 1.90 1.34
N GLN A 67 -20.70 1.08 1.17
CA GLN A 67 -20.54 -0.37 1.13
C GLN A 67 -19.56 -0.78 0.01
N ARG A 68 -19.72 -0.26 -1.19
CA ARG A 68 -18.83 -0.55 -2.32
C ARG A 68 -17.40 -0.08 -2.06
N PHE A 69 -17.23 1.07 -1.43
CA PHE A 69 -15.92 1.56 -1.01
C PHE A 69 -15.25 0.60 -0.04
N GLN A 70 -15.96 0.13 0.98
CA GLN A 70 -15.44 -0.83 1.96
C GLN A 70 -15.08 -2.18 1.33
N GLU A 71 -15.91 -2.71 0.44
CA GLU A 71 -15.63 -3.94 -0.30
C GLU A 71 -14.31 -3.83 -1.09
N ASN A 72 -14.12 -2.71 -1.81
CA ASN A 72 -12.90 -2.47 -2.58
C ASN A 72 -11.67 -2.25 -1.69
N LEU A 73 -11.84 -1.62 -0.53
CA LEU A 73 -10.78 -1.43 0.44
C LEU A 73 -10.27 -2.77 0.99
N ILE A 74 -11.19 -3.66 1.40
CA ILE A 74 -10.87 -5.01 1.87
C ILE A 74 -10.15 -5.80 0.78
N ARG A 75 -10.64 -5.73 -0.47
CA ARG A 75 -10.01 -6.40 -1.61
C ARG A 75 -8.58 -5.90 -1.84
N LEU A 76 -8.35 -4.59 -1.77
CA LEU A 76 -7.01 -4.01 -1.91
C LEU A 76 -6.09 -4.46 -0.78
N THR A 77 -6.55 -4.43 0.47
CA THR A 77 -5.77 -4.87 1.64
C THR A 77 -5.37 -6.34 1.51
N THR A 78 -6.30 -7.23 1.16
CA THR A 78 -6.02 -8.64 0.94
C THR A 78 -4.99 -8.87 -0.18
N LEU A 79 -5.08 -8.09 -1.26
CA LEU A 79 -4.13 -8.18 -2.37
C LEU A 79 -2.72 -7.72 -1.95
N MET A 80 -2.62 -6.69 -1.13
CA MET A 80 -1.37 -6.17 -0.60
C MET A 80 -0.73 -7.13 0.40
N GLU A 81 -1.51 -7.71 1.31
CA GLU A 81 -1.06 -8.72 2.26
C GLU A 81 -0.61 -10.00 1.54
N GLY A 82 -1.34 -10.44 0.53
CA GLY A 82 -0.97 -11.59 -0.29
C GLY A 82 0.36 -11.40 -1.04
N ARG A 83 0.68 -10.17 -1.45
CA ARG A 83 1.99 -9.84 -2.03
C ARG A 83 3.10 -9.83 -0.99
N ALA A 84 2.83 -9.31 0.21
CA ALA A 84 3.81 -9.26 1.30
C ALA A 84 4.20 -10.65 1.80
N THR A 85 3.28 -11.62 1.77
CA THR A 85 3.55 -13.01 2.20
C THR A 85 4.21 -13.86 1.10
N ARG A 86 4.09 -13.49 -0.18
CA ARG A 86 4.69 -14.21 -1.31
C ARG A 86 6.13 -13.81 -1.63
N ASP A 87 6.67 -12.82 -0.97
CA ASP A 87 8.05 -12.40 -1.18
C ASP A 87 9.00 -13.40 -0.50
N GLU A 88 9.25 -14.52 -1.19
CA GLU A 88 10.16 -15.59 -0.74
C GLU A 88 11.62 -15.11 -0.61
N ASN A 89 11.94 -13.94 -1.18
CA ASN A 89 13.27 -13.31 -1.13
C ASN A 89 13.42 -12.29 0.00
N ARG A 90 12.51 -12.23 0.96
CA ARG A 90 12.70 -11.42 2.16
C ARG A 90 13.77 -12.02 3.06
N PHE A 91 15.00 -11.56 2.89
CA PHE A 91 16.16 -11.94 3.71
C PHE A 91 16.11 -11.40 5.15
N ASP A 92 15.15 -10.58 5.52
CA ASP A 92 15.05 -9.94 6.83
C ASP A 92 14.30 -10.76 7.90
N ARG A 93 13.74 -11.92 7.56
CA ARG A 93 13.31 -12.91 8.54
C ARG A 93 14.47 -13.85 8.85
N GLN A 94 15.15 -13.61 9.96
CA GLN A 94 16.02 -14.63 10.56
C GLN A 94 15.19 -15.91 10.70
N ARG A 95 15.54 -16.93 9.93
CA ARG A 95 15.07 -18.30 10.16
C ARG A 95 15.63 -18.73 11.53
N VAL A 96 14.81 -18.62 12.58
CA VAL A 96 15.12 -19.27 13.84
C VAL A 96 15.06 -20.77 13.55
N MET A 97 16.22 -21.38 13.33
CA MET A 97 16.32 -22.83 13.32
C MET A 97 16.03 -23.31 14.73
N THR A 98 14.81 -23.74 14.97
CA THR A 98 14.50 -24.53 16.17
C THR A 98 15.23 -25.85 16.05
N THR A 99 16.34 -26.00 16.73
CA THR A 99 17.02 -27.30 16.89
C THR A 99 16.02 -28.24 17.57
N PRO A 100 15.68 -29.39 16.95
CA PRO A 100 14.78 -30.33 17.62
C PRO A 100 15.44 -30.82 18.93
N PRO A 101 14.66 -31.02 20.00
CA PRO A 101 15.21 -31.52 21.25
C PRO A 101 15.86 -32.87 21.01
N GLN A 102 17.13 -32.99 21.38
CA GLN A 102 17.84 -34.28 21.35
C GLN A 102 17.17 -35.19 22.34
N GLN A 103 16.60 -36.29 21.84
CA GLN A 103 16.12 -37.39 22.67
C GLN A 103 17.34 -38.03 23.34
N GLN A 104 17.40 -37.93 24.65
CA GLN A 104 18.27 -38.77 25.47
C GLN A 104 17.60 -40.14 25.71
#